data_65c1db33a40eb780942f2b05ec7d4621
#
_entry.id   65c1db33a40eb780942f2b05ec7d4621
#
_cell.length_a   1.000
_cell.length_b   1.000
_cell.length_c   1.000
_cell.angle_alpha   90.00
_cell.angle_beta   90.00
_cell.angle_gamma   90.00
#
_symmetry.space_group_name_H-M   'P 1'
#
loop_
_entity.id
_entity.type
_entity.pdbx_description
1 polymer ?
#
loop_
_entity_poly.entity_id
_entity_poly.type
_entity_poly.pdbx_seq_one_letter_code
_entity_poly.pdbx_strand_id
1 'polypeptide(L)'
;MKKTLRLLIGLTATFICFFAIILVGSFPKSILNVAAFGEDVVSDEANPSQYLGNKNTPDNQSKDQSVTDTPTPEPTITKVPATPSPTPTETPTPTPTVTPTPTPSPSPTVTPTPTLSPTPVPEAYVPGFTIPAVTKNLNIRKGPGTDNERIGQLPADSYALILGVEDGWTKISTGSIKEGYVSSNYLFSPEEVISICDREELITAYITAGTLNVRKGPGTWYESITKVKKGKTYPVKLGQSYKEWIAIEYKDGSIGYVSEKYVKFIYDLDTGLSMKEIEEKERQAAIAKAFERAQIHHVPETKRTPMTMTEDELYLFATVICTEANDQGYEGMLAVANIILNRIEYGRWGTTLADVLFAPGQFAGARQELIERAQKRGIPEDCFKAAKEALGGRNNIGDFRYFRTTDSAMRTSDYLTYTEFYILNGHVFYWKNW
;
A
#
# COMPACT_ATOMS: atom_id res chain seq x y z
N MET A 1 11.64 14.33 23.19
CA MET A 1 12.57 13.18 23.16
C MET A 1 12.25 12.18 22.05
N LYS A 2 11.00 11.79 21.75
CA LYS A 2 10.68 10.83 20.68
C LYS A 2 10.83 11.40 19.25
N LYS A 3 10.58 12.69 18.99
CA LYS A 3 10.93 13.30 17.69
C LYS A 3 12.43 13.24 17.40
N THR A 4 13.27 13.37 18.42
CA THR A 4 14.72 13.21 18.32
C THR A 4 15.13 11.74 18.17
N LEU A 5 14.41 10.82 18.81
CA LEU A 5 14.67 9.39 18.68
C LEU A 5 14.12 8.81 17.36
N ARG A 6 12.96 9.29 16.88
CA ARG A 6 12.49 8.98 15.50
C ARG A 6 13.41 9.59 14.44
N LEU A 7 13.98 10.76 14.68
CA LEU A 7 15.00 11.33 13.80
C LEU A 7 16.29 10.50 13.82
N LEU A 8 16.66 9.90 14.98
CA LEU A 8 17.85 9.03 15.09
C LEU A 8 17.61 7.63 14.55
N ILE A 9 16.45 7.03 14.80
CA ILE A 9 16.07 5.71 14.26
C ILE A 9 15.62 5.86 12.79
N GLY A 10 14.94 6.94 12.44
CA GLY A 10 14.63 7.30 11.06
C GLY A 10 15.88 7.70 10.26
N LEU A 11 16.89 8.35 10.88
CA LEU A 11 18.17 8.61 10.20
C LEU A 11 18.99 7.33 10.03
N THR A 12 18.97 6.38 10.96
CA THR A 12 19.67 5.10 10.76
C THR A 12 18.94 4.19 9.79
N ALA A 13 17.62 4.09 9.83
CA ALA A 13 16.82 3.35 8.85
C ALA A 13 16.75 4.06 7.50
N THR A 14 16.61 5.41 7.48
CA THR A 14 16.70 6.21 6.24
C THR A 14 18.13 6.34 5.74
N PHE A 15 19.14 6.27 6.59
CA PHE A 15 20.54 6.26 6.14
C PHE A 15 20.89 4.91 5.53
N ILE A 16 20.39 3.80 6.06
CA ILE A 16 20.55 2.46 5.45
C ILE A 16 19.71 2.38 4.16
N CYS A 17 18.49 2.92 4.12
CA CYS A 17 17.70 3.03 2.88
C CYS A 17 18.23 4.12 1.94
N PHE A 18 18.79 5.25 2.42
CA PHE A 18 19.35 6.29 1.58
C PHE A 18 20.73 5.90 1.01
N PHE A 19 21.54 5.13 1.73
CA PHE A 19 22.75 4.54 1.16
C PHE A 19 22.43 3.44 0.14
N ALA A 20 21.38 2.63 0.38
CA ALA A 20 20.87 1.69 -0.63
C ALA A 20 20.22 2.42 -1.84
N ILE A 21 19.58 3.58 -1.64
CA ILE A 21 18.94 4.39 -2.70
C ILE A 21 19.96 5.24 -3.48
N ILE A 22 21.06 5.69 -2.86
CA ILE A 22 22.11 6.46 -3.56
C ILE A 22 23.02 5.55 -4.39
N LEU A 23 23.16 4.26 -3.99
CA LEU A 23 23.92 3.26 -4.76
C LEU A 23 23.09 2.58 -5.87
N VAL A 24 21.77 2.71 -5.84
CA VAL A 24 20.88 2.14 -6.86
C VAL A 24 19.93 3.23 -7.35
N GLY A 25 20.46 4.16 -8.10
CA GLY A 25 19.71 5.25 -8.72
C GLY A 25 18.77 4.77 -9.84
N SER A 26 17.85 3.86 -9.56
CA SER A 26 16.67 3.57 -10.37
C SER A 26 15.90 2.37 -9.79
N PHE A 27 15.15 2.56 -8.70
CA PHE A 27 14.07 1.64 -8.39
C PHE A 27 12.73 2.25 -8.86
N PRO A 28 11.93 1.54 -9.65
CA PRO A 28 10.59 1.97 -9.99
C PRO A 28 9.70 1.96 -8.73
N LYS A 29 8.87 3.00 -8.59
CA LYS A 29 7.95 3.24 -7.46
C LYS A 29 6.84 2.18 -7.23
N SER A 30 6.98 0.98 -7.82
CA SER A 30 5.96 -0.09 -7.77
C SER A 30 6.09 -1.06 -6.60
N ILE A 31 7.08 -0.92 -5.71
CA ILE A 31 7.29 -1.87 -4.60
C ILE A 31 6.62 -1.42 -3.29
N LEU A 32 6.07 -0.21 -3.23
CA LEU A 32 5.42 0.32 -2.01
C LEU A 32 3.91 0.05 -1.92
N ASN A 33 3.31 -0.71 -2.85
CA ASN A 33 1.86 -0.93 -2.90
C ASN A 33 1.43 -2.41 -2.86
N VAL A 34 2.16 -3.29 -2.16
CA VAL A 34 1.71 -4.67 -1.91
C VAL A 34 1.47 -4.88 -0.42
N ALA A 35 0.51 -4.16 0.13
CA ALA A 35 -0.07 -4.45 1.44
C ALA A 35 -1.53 -4.00 1.49
N ALA A 36 -2.36 -4.47 0.55
CA ALA A 36 -3.81 -4.51 0.71
C ALA A 36 -4.40 -5.32 -0.44
N PHE A 37 -4.59 -6.61 -0.24
CA PHE A 37 -5.71 -7.40 -0.75
C PHE A 37 -5.46 -8.85 -0.32
N GLY A 38 -6.13 -9.24 0.78
CA GLY A 38 -6.41 -10.63 1.04
C GLY A 38 -7.78 -10.92 0.44
N GLU A 39 -7.85 -11.97 -0.34
CA GLU A 39 -9.03 -12.84 -0.40
C GLU A 39 -8.66 -14.15 -1.11
N ASP A 40 -9.12 -15.21 -0.49
CA ASP A 40 -9.14 -16.62 -0.80
C ASP A 40 -9.00 -17.04 -2.26
N VAL A 41 -8.13 -18.00 -2.55
CA VAL A 41 -8.41 -19.05 -3.54
C VAL A 41 -7.80 -20.38 -3.13
N VAL A 42 -8.70 -21.34 -3.07
CA VAL A 42 -8.56 -22.77 -2.87
C VAL A 42 -7.68 -23.40 -3.95
N SER A 43 -6.90 -24.40 -3.52
CA SER A 43 -6.11 -25.31 -4.34
C SER A 43 -6.98 -26.07 -5.34
N ASP A 44 -6.53 -26.19 -6.60
CA ASP A 44 -6.67 -27.44 -7.35
C ASP A 44 -5.58 -27.58 -8.41
N GLU A 45 -4.95 -28.75 -8.41
CA GLU A 45 -3.99 -29.22 -9.38
C GLU A 45 -4.66 -29.48 -10.74
N ALA A 46 -4.07 -28.99 -11.82
CA ALA A 46 -4.27 -29.59 -13.15
C ALA A 46 -3.10 -29.33 -14.11
N ASN A 47 -2.60 -30.42 -14.58
CA ASN A 47 -1.65 -30.80 -15.60
C ASN A 47 -1.73 -30.01 -16.92
N PRO A 48 -0.60 -29.60 -17.53
CA PRO A 48 -0.60 -28.91 -18.83
C PRO A 48 -0.41 -29.92 -20.00
N SER A 49 -1.43 -30.10 -20.79
CA SER A 49 -1.27 -30.46 -22.20
C SER A 49 -2.57 -30.23 -22.99
N GLN A 50 -2.39 -29.72 -24.18
CA GLN A 50 -3.34 -29.54 -25.28
C GLN A 50 -4.02 -28.16 -25.36
N TYR A 51 -3.50 -27.32 -26.28
CA TYR A 51 -4.31 -26.64 -27.29
C TYR A 51 -3.48 -26.32 -28.51
N LEU A 52 -3.67 -27.16 -29.53
CA LEU A 52 -3.41 -26.85 -30.94
C LEU A 52 -4.71 -26.52 -31.66
N GLY A 53 -4.71 -25.42 -32.42
CA GLY A 53 -5.49 -25.22 -33.62
C GLY A 53 -6.89 -24.61 -33.42
N ASN A 54 -7.29 -23.55 -34.06
CA ASN A 54 -7.37 -23.35 -35.48
C ASN A 54 -7.85 -21.92 -35.82
N LYS A 55 -7.45 -21.46 -37.00
CA LYS A 55 -7.81 -20.24 -37.74
C LYS A 55 -9.30 -20.05 -37.95
N ASN A 56 -9.78 -18.79 -38.03
CA ASN A 56 -10.32 -18.16 -39.23
C ASN A 56 -10.91 -16.78 -38.90
N THR A 57 -10.38 -15.76 -39.54
CA THR A 57 -11.07 -14.53 -39.97
C THR A 57 -11.77 -14.86 -41.28
N PRO A 58 -12.87 -14.18 -41.72
CA PRO A 58 -12.77 -12.81 -42.22
C PRO A 58 -14.01 -11.91 -42.01
N ASP A 59 -13.72 -10.65 -41.91
CA ASP A 59 -14.20 -9.54 -42.81
C ASP A 59 -15.69 -9.21 -42.97
N ASN A 60 -15.99 -7.96 -42.75
CA ASN A 60 -16.58 -6.97 -43.65
C ASN A 60 -17.94 -6.32 -43.30
N GLN A 61 -17.87 -4.99 -43.27
CA GLN A 61 -18.80 -3.95 -43.77
C GLN A 61 -20.06 -3.57 -42.96
N SER A 62 -19.97 -2.36 -42.44
CA SER A 62 -20.69 -1.12 -42.85
C SER A 62 -22.15 -1.19 -43.26
N LYS A 63 -23.00 -0.41 -42.57
CA LYS A 63 -23.92 0.65 -43.07
C LYS A 63 -24.85 1.10 -41.94
N ASP A 64 -24.72 2.34 -41.55
CA ASP A 64 -25.57 3.53 -41.78
C ASP A 64 -27.09 3.33 -41.94
N GLN A 65 -27.84 4.00 -41.08
CA GLN A 65 -29.10 4.75 -41.27
C GLN A 65 -29.83 4.90 -39.93
N SER A 66 -29.88 6.15 -39.42
CA SER A 66 -30.95 7.12 -39.69
C SER A 66 -32.16 7.02 -38.74
N VAL A 67 -32.19 7.93 -37.77
CA VAL A 67 -33.32 8.79 -37.33
C VAL A 67 -34.73 8.28 -37.43
N THR A 68 -35.45 8.27 -36.30
CA THR A 68 -36.79 8.88 -36.25
C THR A 68 -37.17 9.24 -34.79
N ASP A 69 -37.43 10.52 -34.60
CA ASP A 69 -38.10 11.12 -33.45
C ASP A 69 -39.54 10.65 -33.39
N THR A 70 -40.07 10.38 -32.19
CA THR A 70 -41.50 10.29 -31.92
C THR A 70 -41.82 11.08 -30.64
N PRO A 71 -42.75 12.07 -30.75
CA PRO A 71 -43.01 12.99 -29.65
C PRO A 71 -43.96 12.43 -28.58
N THR A 72 -43.70 12.80 -27.38
CA THR A 72 -44.55 12.62 -26.17
C THR A 72 -45.85 13.41 -26.28
N PRO A 73 -47.05 12.83 -26.02
CA PRO A 73 -48.30 13.61 -25.97
C PRO A 73 -48.47 14.38 -24.67
N GLU A 74 -48.90 15.61 -24.84
CA GLU A 74 -49.30 16.62 -23.87
C GLU A 74 -50.66 16.21 -23.21
N PRO A 75 -50.88 16.49 -21.90
CA PRO A 75 -52.17 16.12 -21.25
C PRO A 75 -53.25 17.17 -21.54
N THR A 76 -54.35 16.66 -22.10
CA THR A 76 -55.58 17.42 -22.42
C THR A 76 -56.32 17.79 -21.13
N ILE A 77 -56.59 19.09 -20.99
CA ILE A 77 -57.42 19.65 -19.91
C ILE A 77 -58.89 19.46 -20.27
N THR A 78 -59.59 18.66 -19.50
CA THR A 78 -61.06 18.51 -19.64
C THR A 78 -61.78 19.60 -18.79
N LYS A 79 -62.58 20.36 -19.46
CA LYS A 79 -63.38 21.46 -18.90
C LYS A 79 -64.64 20.89 -18.24
N VAL A 80 -64.83 21.17 -16.94
CA VAL A 80 -66.06 20.77 -16.19
C VAL A 80 -67.11 21.85 -16.39
N PRO A 81 -68.44 21.47 -16.60
CA PRO A 81 -69.52 22.40 -16.77
C PRO A 81 -69.99 23.06 -15.46
N ALA A 82 -70.40 24.32 -15.56
CA ALA A 82 -70.86 25.13 -14.45
C ALA A 82 -72.25 24.67 -13.95
N THR A 83 -72.40 24.58 -12.63
CA THR A 83 -73.68 24.33 -11.91
C THR A 83 -74.45 25.64 -11.71
N PRO A 84 -75.78 25.65 -11.88
CA PRO A 84 -76.56 26.87 -11.77
C PRO A 84 -76.73 27.33 -10.30
N SER A 85 -76.79 28.66 -10.14
CA SER A 85 -76.98 29.39 -8.89
C SER A 85 -78.40 29.19 -8.30
N PRO A 86 -78.59 28.99 -6.98
CA PRO A 86 -79.85 28.89 -6.35
C PRO A 86 -80.46 30.32 -6.10
N THR A 87 -81.76 30.37 -6.30
CA THR A 87 -82.69 31.54 -6.06
C THR A 87 -82.73 31.86 -4.58
N PRO A 88 -82.78 33.17 -4.19
CA PRO A 88 -82.83 33.58 -2.79
C PRO A 88 -84.20 33.24 -2.15
N THR A 89 -84.18 32.55 -1.00
CA THR A 89 -85.38 32.35 -0.12
C THR A 89 -85.46 33.42 0.92
N GLU A 90 -86.65 33.89 1.16
CA GLU A 90 -86.96 34.99 2.08
C GLU A 90 -86.59 34.68 3.54
N THR A 91 -86.05 35.70 4.23
CA THR A 91 -85.60 35.61 5.61
C THR A 91 -86.79 35.77 6.57
N PRO A 92 -87.02 34.87 7.56
CA PRO A 92 -88.01 35.06 8.60
C PRO A 92 -87.53 36.13 9.62
N THR A 93 -88.43 36.97 10.06
CA THR A 93 -88.29 38.03 11.08
C THR A 93 -87.81 37.44 12.42
N PRO A 94 -86.79 38.01 13.10
CA PRO A 94 -86.32 37.42 14.35
C PRO A 94 -87.23 37.72 15.52
N THR A 95 -87.54 36.66 16.29
CA THR A 95 -88.19 36.79 17.62
C THR A 95 -87.19 37.28 18.64
N PRO A 96 -87.54 38.20 19.59
CA PRO A 96 -86.57 38.67 20.55
C PRO A 96 -86.11 37.62 21.51
N THR A 97 -84.79 37.36 21.45
CA THR A 97 -84.12 36.39 22.29
C THR A 97 -83.69 37.04 23.61
N VAL A 98 -84.05 36.41 24.71
CA VAL A 98 -83.66 36.81 26.08
C VAL A 98 -82.12 36.86 26.22
N THR A 99 -81.61 37.98 26.71
CA THR A 99 -80.19 38.15 26.95
C THR A 99 -79.67 37.12 27.98
N PRO A 100 -78.67 36.25 27.64
CA PRO A 100 -78.11 35.41 28.64
C PRO A 100 -77.26 36.18 29.64
N THR A 101 -77.38 35.82 30.91
CA THR A 101 -76.56 36.32 32.04
C THR A 101 -75.10 35.88 31.76
N PRO A 102 -74.14 36.82 31.97
CA PRO A 102 -72.74 36.42 31.71
C PRO A 102 -72.27 35.30 32.65
N THR A 103 -71.86 34.19 32.05
CA THR A 103 -71.21 33.08 32.74
C THR A 103 -69.81 33.58 33.17
N PRO A 104 -69.38 33.27 34.43
CA PRO A 104 -68.05 33.71 34.88
C PRO A 104 -67.00 33.08 33.99
N SER A 105 -66.07 33.94 33.48
CA SER A 105 -64.88 33.51 32.69
C SER A 105 -64.04 32.51 33.49
N PRO A 106 -63.66 31.38 32.90
CA PRO A 106 -62.75 30.44 33.59
C PRO A 106 -61.45 31.12 33.92
N SER A 107 -61.03 31.04 35.18
CA SER A 107 -59.74 31.52 35.66
C SER A 107 -58.60 30.90 34.78
N PRO A 108 -57.59 31.64 34.37
CA PRO A 108 -56.51 31.10 33.55
C PRO A 108 -55.85 29.90 34.26
N THR A 109 -55.96 28.71 33.68
CA THR A 109 -55.21 27.55 34.10
C THR A 109 -53.75 27.86 33.88
N VAL A 110 -52.93 27.88 34.93
CA VAL A 110 -51.47 28.04 34.82
C VAL A 110 -50.94 26.92 33.94
N THR A 111 -50.50 27.28 32.73
CA THR A 111 -49.77 26.36 31.85
C THR A 111 -48.52 25.89 32.59
N PRO A 112 -48.28 24.58 32.78
CA PRO A 112 -47.08 24.13 33.45
C PRO A 112 -45.84 24.64 32.68
N THR A 113 -44.98 25.38 33.37
CA THR A 113 -43.68 25.79 32.84
C THR A 113 -42.96 24.54 32.38
N PRO A 114 -42.47 24.47 31.11
CA PRO A 114 -41.73 23.27 30.63
C PRO A 114 -40.53 23.07 31.56
N THR A 115 -40.53 21.96 32.31
CA THR A 115 -39.38 21.51 33.09
C THR A 115 -38.28 21.22 32.07
N LEU A 116 -37.19 22.02 32.11
CA LEU A 116 -36.01 21.75 31.28
C LEU A 116 -35.51 20.37 31.63
N SER A 117 -35.63 19.41 30.69
CA SER A 117 -35.03 18.11 30.82
C SER A 117 -33.50 18.31 31.02
N PRO A 118 -32.89 17.70 32.02
CA PRO A 118 -31.44 17.90 32.23
C PRO A 118 -30.70 17.56 30.93
N THR A 119 -29.85 18.47 30.49
CA THR A 119 -28.96 18.23 29.34
C THR A 119 -28.08 17.01 29.70
N PRO A 120 -28.07 15.96 28.89
CA PRO A 120 -27.26 14.78 29.19
C PRO A 120 -25.78 15.18 29.28
N VAL A 121 -25.12 14.78 30.37
CA VAL A 121 -23.68 14.98 30.55
C VAL A 121 -22.99 13.99 29.61
N PRO A 122 -22.13 14.44 28.69
CA PRO A 122 -21.42 13.54 27.79
C PRO A 122 -20.46 12.62 28.56
N GLU A 123 -20.45 11.35 28.21
CA GLU A 123 -19.53 10.34 28.77
C GLU A 123 -18.13 10.51 28.16
N ALA A 124 -17.08 10.48 28.98
CA ALA A 124 -15.69 10.61 28.52
C ALA A 124 -15.33 9.56 27.48
N TYR A 125 -14.44 9.90 26.56
CA TYR A 125 -13.93 8.97 25.54
C TYR A 125 -12.97 7.96 26.18
N VAL A 126 -13.17 6.69 25.87
CA VAL A 126 -12.25 5.61 26.23
C VAL A 126 -11.70 5.00 24.94
N PRO A 127 -10.38 4.98 24.74
CA PRO A 127 -9.79 4.40 23.55
C PRO A 127 -10.10 2.91 23.41
N GLY A 128 -10.60 2.50 22.24
CA GLY A 128 -10.76 1.09 21.88
C GLY A 128 -9.46 0.40 21.43
N PHE A 129 -8.31 1.01 21.70
CA PHE A 129 -6.99 0.52 21.36
C PHE A 129 -6.01 0.80 22.50
N THR A 130 -4.84 0.13 22.45
CA THR A 130 -3.76 0.28 23.43
C THR A 130 -2.41 0.39 22.75
N ILE A 131 -1.43 0.90 23.49
CA ILE A 131 -0.02 1.01 23.13
C ILE A 131 0.79 0.25 24.19
N PRO A 132 1.82 -0.56 23.81
CA PRO A 132 2.63 -1.26 24.80
C PRO A 132 3.55 -0.32 25.59
N ALA A 133 3.58 -0.48 26.90
CA ALA A 133 4.44 0.25 27.84
C ALA A 133 5.80 -0.44 28.01
N VAL A 134 6.46 -0.75 26.90
CA VAL A 134 7.75 -1.45 26.87
C VAL A 134 8.78 -0.68 26.02
N THR A 135 10.06 -1.00 26.20
CA THR A 135 11.14 -0.36 25.44
C THR A 135 11.49 -1.06 24.13
N LYS A 136 11.05 -2.31 23.96
CA LYS A 136 11.29 -3.12 22.77
C LYS A 136 9.99 -3.71 22.24
N ASN A 137 9.76 -4.99 22.49
CA ASN A 137 8.62 -5.73 21.98
C ASN A 137 7.88 -6.43 23.12
N LEU A 138 6.56 -6.44 23.08
CA LEU A 138 5.71 -7.26 23.93
C LEU A 138 5.28 -8.52 23.15
N ASN A 139 5.38 -9.70 23.77
CA ASN A 139 4.97 -10.94 23.12
C ASN A 139 3.44 -11.02 23.00
N ILE A 140 2.98 -11.40 21.81
CA ILE A 140 1.59 -11.73 21.55
C ILE A 140 1.45 -13.25 21.60
N ARG A 141 0.49 -13.76 22.36
CA ARG A 141 0.26 -15.18 22.59
C ARG A 141 -1.10 -15.63 22.09
N LYS A 142 -1.28 -16.91 21.89
CA LYS A 142 -2.50 -17.54 21.40
C LYS A 142 -3.63 -17.56 22.46
N GLY A 143 -3.28 -17.47 23.73
CA GLY A 143 -4.20 -17.48 24.87
C GLY A 143 -3.66 -16.69 26.06
N PRO A 144 -4.49 -16.45 27.09
CA PRO A 144 -4.10 -15.75 28.32
C PRO A 144 -3.18 -16.65 29.15
N GLY A 145 -1.92 -16.27 29.32
CA GLY A 145 -0.90 -17.00 30.06
C GLY A 145 0.43 -17.10 29.35
N THR A 146 1.51 -17.17 30.14
CA THR A 146 2.90 -17.25 29.62
C THR A 146 3.21 -18.59 28.98
N ASP A 147 2.46 -19.65 29.28
CA ASP A 147 2.64 -20.99 28.74
C ASP A 147 2.02 -21.18 27.37
N ASN A 148 1.16 -20.24 26.96
CA ASN A 148 0.57 -20.27 25.63
C ASN A 148 1.62 -19.92 24.55
N GLU A 149 1.46 -20.53 23.38
CA GLU A 149 2.28 -20.31 22.19
C GLU A 149 2.41 -18.82 21.86
N ARG A 150 3.62 -18.36 21.57
CA ARG A 150 3.89 -17.03 21.03
C ARG A 150 3.55 -17.01 19.54
N ILE A 151 2.59 -16.20 19.15
CA ILE A 151 2.13 -16.03 17.74
C ILE A 151 2.64 -14.76 17.08
N GLY A 152 3.26 -13.84 17.85
CA GLY A 152 3.77 -12.59 17.33
C GLY A 152 4.40 -11.68 18.39
N GLN A 153 4.65 -10.45 18.00
CA GLN A 153 5.18 -9.39 18.85
C GLN A 153 4.46 -8.07 18.57
N LEU A 154 4.30 -7.26 19.61
CA LEU A 154 3.81 -5.90 19.58
C LEU A 154 4.98 -4.95 19.88
N PRO A 155 5.57 -4.26 18.91
CA PRO A 155 6.65 -3.30 19.11
C PRO A 155 6.24 -2.11 19.99
N ALA A 156 7.20 -1.46 20.63
CA ALA A 156 6.96 -0.34 21.56
C ALA A 156 6.24 0.86 20.92
N ASP A 157 6.38 1.06 19.63
CA ASP A 157 5.81 2.17 18.83
C ASP A 157 4.59 1.74 18.01
N SER A 158 3.97 0.61 18.39
CA SER A 158 2.81 0.05 17.71
C SER A 158 1.53 0.18 18.54
N TYR A 159 0.39 -0.04 17.87
CA TYR A 159 -0.90 -0.12 18.55
C TYR A 159 -1.59 -1.45 18.29
N ALA A 160 -2.53 -1.76 19.16
CA ALA A 160 -3.44 -2.90 19.00
C ALA A 160 -4.86 -2.50 19.40
N LEU A 161 -5.86 -2.98 18.65
CA LEU A 161 -7.27 -2.84 19.01
C LEU A 161 -7.59 -3.77 20.17
N ILE A 162 -8.30 -3.29 21.17
CA ILE A 162 -8.75 -4.07 22.34
C ILE A 162 -10.02 -4.81 21.95
N LEU A 163 -10.01 -6.14 22.10
CA LEU A 163 -11.18 -7.00 21.87
C LEU A 163 -11.83 -7.43 23.21
N GLY A 164 -11.09 -7.37 24.31
CA GLY A 164 -11.54 -7.73 25.66
C GLY A 164 -10.40 -7.78 26.64
N VAL A 165 -10.73 -7.92 27.92
CA VAL A 165 -9.76 -8.08 29.03
C VAL A 165 -10.23 -9.20 29.93
N GLU A 166 -9.34 -10.14 30.26
CA GLU A 166 -9.61 -11.28 31.16
C GLU A 166 -8.33 -11.67 31.92
N ASP A 167 -8.47 -11.91 33.20
CA ASP A 167 -7.42 -12.48 34.11
C ASP A 167 -6.03 -11.83 33.96
N GLY A 168 -5.97 -10.49 33.84
CA GLY A 168 -4.72 -9.75 33.68
C GLY A 168 -4.12 -9.81 32.26
N TRP A 169 -4.87 -10.33 31.29
CA TRP A 169 -4.52 -10.37 29.88
C TRP A 169 -5.50 -9.54 29.04
N THR A 170 -4.98 -8.81 28.10
CA THR A 170 -5.78 -8.07 27.10
C THR A 170 -5.79 -8.83 25.79
N LYS A 171 -6.99 -9.18 25.34
CA LYS A 171 -7.24 -9.75 24.03
C LYS A 171 -7.17 -8.65 23.00
N ILE A 172 -6.38 -8.82 21.96
CA ILE A 172 -6.08 -7.78 20.97
C ILE A 172 -6.20 -8.27 19.52
N SER A 173 -6.36 -7.30 18.62
CA SER A 173 -6.14 -7.45 17.17
C SER A 173 -5.15 -6.41 16.67
N THR A 174 -4.16 -6.81 15.88
CA THR A 174 -3.13 -5.89 15.35
C THR A 174 -2.47 -6.46 14.10
N GLY A 175 -2.28 -5.63 13.07
CA GLY A 175 -1.68 -6.06 11.80
C GLY A 175 -2.40 -7.26 11.18
N SER A 176 -1.64 -8.32 10.87
CA SER A 176 -2.17 -9.58 10.35
C SER A 176 -2.79 -10.48 11.43
N ILE A 177 -2.53 -10.21 12.71
CA ILE A 177 -3.03 -10.97 13.86
C ILE A 177 -4.46 -10.52 14.19
N LYS A 178 -5.46 -11.36 13.86
CA LYS A 178 -6.87 -11.06 14.11
C LYS A 178 -7.25 -11.21 15.58
N GLU A 179 -6.58 -12.10 16.30
CA GLU A 179 -6.82 -12.38 17.70
C GLU A 179 -5.52 -12.86 18.37
N GLY A 180 -5.19 -12.30 19.50
CA GLY A 180 -4.05 -12.67 20.32
C GLY A 180 -4.16 -12.05 21.71
N TYR A 181 -3.28 -12.44 22.62
CA TYR A 181 -3.29 -12.00 24.01
C TYR A 181 -1.95 -11.39 24.38
N VAL A 182 -2.00 -10.27 25.09
CA VAL A 182 -0.84 -9.60 25.70
C VAL A 182 -1.10 -9.38 27.19
N SER A 183 -0.05 -9.40 28.00
CA SER A 183 -0.22 -9.11 29.44
C SER A 183 -0.57 -7.64 29.63
N SER A 184 -1.68 -7.38 30.35
CA SER A 184 -2.19 -6.03 30.61
C SER A 184 -1.22 -5.16 31.40
N ASN A 185 -0.34 -5.75 32.23
CA ASN A 185 0.66 -5.04 33.01
C ASN A 185 1.72 -4.32 32.18
N TYR A 186 1.84 -4.64 30.90
CA TYR A 186 2.78 -4.03 29.94
C TYR A 186 2.10 -3.14 28.92
N LEU A 187 0.90 -2.66 29.24
CA LEU A 187 0.16 -1.71 28.40
C LEU A 187 0.04 -0.37 29.13
N PHE A 188 0.02 0.71 28.39
CA PHE A 188 -0.34 2.01 28.95
C PHE A 188 -1.82 2.03 29.35
N SER A 189 -2.14 2.75 30.45
CA SER A 189 -3.52 3.01 30.84
C SER A 189 -4.23 3.85 29.76
N PRO A 190 -5.58 3.85 29.71
CA PRO A 190 -6.34 4.66 28.76
C PRO A 190 -5.96 6.14 28.80
N GLU A 191 -5.71 6.70 29.99
CA GLU A 191 -5.33 8.09 30.18
C GLU A 191 -3.94 8.39 29.62
N GLU A 192 -2.99 7.47 29.82
CA GLU A 192 -1.65 7.58 29.26
C GLU A 192 -1.68 7.47 27.72
N VAL A 193 -2.49 6.55 27.17
CA VAL A 193 -2.69 6.41 25.72
C VAL A 193 -3.24 7.72 25.14
N ILE A 194 -4.27 8.32 25.76
CA ILE A 194 -4.82 9.62 25.37
C ILE A 194 -3.73 10.71 25.39
N SER A 195 -3.01 10.80 26.50
CA SER A 195 -1.93 11.80 26.67
C SER A 195 -0.82 11.67 25.63
N ILE A 196 -0.41 10.41 25.34
CA ILE A 196 0.61 10.12 24.32
C ILE A 196 0.10 10.51 22.92
N CYS A 197 -1.11 10.10 22.59
CA CYS A 197 -1.70 10.37 21.26
C CYS A 197 -1.89 11.86 21.00
N ASP A 198 -2.38 12.61 21.99
CA ASP A 198 -2.61 14.06 21.84
C ASP A 198 -1.30 14.84 21.78
N ARG A 199 -0.28 14.46 22.58
CA ARG A 199 1.01 15.11 22.61
C ARG A 199 1.81 14.91 21.31
N GLU A 200 1.79 13.70 20.78
CA GLU A 200 2.56 13.30 19.59
C GLU A 200 1.73 13.40 18.29
N GLU A 201 0.46 13.81 18.39
CA GLU A 201 -0.49 13.94 17.27
C GLU A 201 -0.63 12.66 16.43
N LEU A 202 -0.70 11.50 17.12
CA LEU A 202 -0.64 10.17 16.48
C LEU A 202 -1.94 9.75 15.79
N ILE A 203 -3.04 10.47 15.96
CA ILE A 203 -4.34 10.07 15.43
C ILE A 203 -4.94 11.16 14.56
N THR A 204 -5.42 10.73 13.40
CA THR A 204 -6.13 11.58 12.45
C THR A 204 -7.51 11.00 12.17
N ALA A 205 -8.53 11.84 12.14
CA ALA A 205 -9.90 11.51 11.79
C ALA A 205 -10.09 11.63 10.27
N TYR A 206 -10.31 10.51 9.58
CA TYR A 206 -10.72 10.48 8.17
C TYR A 206 -12.24 10.54 8.08
N ILE A 207 -12.80 11.49 7.34
CA ILE A 207 -14.25 11.68 7.18
C ILE A 207 -14.79 10.72 6.12
N THR A 208 -15.76 9.88 6.53
CA THR A 208 -16.39 8.88 5.66
C THR A 208 -17.72 9.36 5.06
N ALA A 209 -18.41 10.29 5.71
CA ALA A 209 -19.67 10.89 5.23
C ALA A 209 -19.44 11.90 4.11
N GLY A 210 -20.34 12.01 3.15
CA GLY A 210 -20.28 12.99 2.05
C GLY A 210 -20.09 14.43 2.57
N THR A 211 -20.85 14.80 3.59
CA THR A 211 -20.73 16.05 4.35
C THR A 211 -21.06 15.77 5.81
N LEU A 212 -20.25 16.25 6.74
CA LEU A 212 -20.41 16.08 8.18
C LEU A 212 -20.39 17.44 8.88
N ASN A 213 -21.34 17.68 9.78
CA ASN A 213 -21.36 18.88 10.60
C ASN A 213 -20.27 18.81 11.66
N VAL A 214 -19.54 19.91 11.82
CA VAL A 214 -18.66 20.18 12.96
C VAL A 214 -19.43 21.05 13.93
N ARG A 215 -19.52 20.65 15.20
CA ARG A 215 -20.36 21.31 16.22
C ARG A 215 -19.52 21.94 17.33
N LYS A 216 -20.12 22.87 18.06
CA LYS A 216 -19.49 23.53 19.22
C LYS A 216 -19.30 22.60 20.42
N GLY A 217 -20.04 21.47 20.47
CA GLY A 217 -20.00 20.53 21.58
C GLY A 217 -20.43 19.13 21.16
N PRO A 218 -20.25 18.12 22.06
CA PRO A 218 -20.48 16.72 21.80
C PRO A 218 -21.98 16.35 21.87
N GLY A 219 -22.71 16.66 20.82
CA GLY A 219 -24.14 16.34 20.74
C GLY A 219 -24.82 17.01 19.55
N THR A 220 -25.93 16.43 19.07
CA THR A 220 -26.70 16.97 17.96
C THR A 220 -27.42 18.28 18.29
N TRP A 221 -27.61 18.54 19.57
CA TRP A 221 -28.23 19.77 20.08
C TRP A 221 -27.29 21.01 20.09
N TYR A 222 -25.98 20.77 19.97
CA TYR A 222 -25.03 21.87 19.81
C TYR A 222 -25.05 22.44 18.39
N GLU A 223 -24.88 23.77 18.31
CA GLU A 223 -24.81 24.50 17.06
C GLU A 223 -23.72 23.94 16.11
N SER A 224 -24.05 23.83 14.82
CA SER A 224 -23.08 23.51 13.78
C SER A 224 -22.27 24.75 13.42
N ILE A 225 -20.96 24.68 13.58
CA ILE A 225 -20.01 25.77 13.29
C ILE A 225 -19.65 25.77 11.80
N THR A 226 -19.40 24.57 11.25
CA THR A 226 -18.98 24.39 9.86
C THR A 226 -19.30 22.95 9.39
N LYS A 227 -18.93 22.67 8.16
CA LYS A 227 -19.08 21.33 7.56
C LYS A 227 -17.76 20.85 6.97
N VAL A 228 -17.45 19.59 7.18
CA VAL A 228 -16.30 18.89 6.59
C VAL A 228 -16.77 17.88 5.55
N LYS A 229 -15.92 17.59 4.56
CA LYS A 229 -16.26 16.73 3.41
C LYS A 229 -15.56 15.38 3.49
N LYS A 230 -16.16 14.37 2.86
CA LYS A 230 -15.58 13.04 2.67
C LYS A 230 -14.15 13.11 2.11
N GLY A 231 -13.29 12.26 2.59
CA GLY A 231 -11.91 12.15 2.12
C GLY A 231 -10.93 13.13 2.77
N LYS A 232 -11.41 14.05 3.60
CA LYS A 232 -10.55 14.96 4.38
C LYS A 232 -10.15 14.31 5.70
N THR A 233 -8.96 14.67 6.17
CA THR A 233 -8.38 14.22 7.45
C THR A 233 -8.17 15.42 8.36
N TYR A 234 -8.33 15.19 9.68
CA TYR A 234 -8.19 16.22 10.72
C TYR A 234 -7.50 15.62 11.93
N PRO A 235 -6.54 16.32 12.59
CA PRO A 235 -5.98 15.89 13.87
C PRO A 235 -7.07 15.67 14.90
N VAL A 236 -6.94 14.61 15.69
CA VAL A 236 -7.86 14.28 16.78
C VAL A 236 -7.26 14.74 18.10
N LYS A 237 -8.11 15.24 18.99
CA LYS A 237 -7.79 15.56 20.39
C LYS A 237 -8.60 14.62 21.28
N LEU A 238 -8.01 13.45 21.59
CA LEU A 238 -8.69 12.39 22.35
C LEU A 238 -9.09 12.85 23.75
N GLY A 239 -8.24 13.61 24.44
CA GLY A 239 -8.53 14.14 25.78
C GLY A 239 -9.68 15.16 25.84
N GLN A 240 -10.12 15.67 24.68
CA GLN A 240 -11.29 16.51 24.54
C GLN A 240 -12.46 15.77 23.89
N SER A 241 -12.30 14.51 23.51
CA SER A 241 -13.34 13.70 22.88
C SER A 241 -14.26 13.06 23.93
N TYR A 242 -15.45 12.71 23.50
CA TYR A 242 -16.48 12.05 24.29
C TYR A 242 -16.98 10.83 23.54
N LYS A 243 -17.65 9.93 24.25
CA LYS A 243 -18.32 8.78 23.63
C LYS A 243 -19.20 9.25 22.48
N GLU A 244 -19.06 8.62 21.32
CA GLU A 244 -19.76 8.94 20.08
C GLU A 244 -19.43 10.31 19.45
N TRP A 245 -18.60 11.16 20.11
CA TRP A 245 -18.26 12.49 19.62
C TRP A 245 -16.75 12.75 19.70
N ILE A 246 -16.13 12.91 18.54
CA ILE A 246 -14.69 13.10 18.43
C ILE A 246 -14.36 14.57 18.26
N ALA A 247 -13.47 15.06 19.09
CA ALA A 247 -12.90 16.40 18.99
C ALA A 247 -11.85 16.41 17.88
N ILE A 248 -12.04 17.25 16.88
CA ILE A 248 -11.09 17.41 15.76
C ILE A 248 -10.61 18.87 15.69
N GLU A 249 -9.37 19.05 15.30
CA GLU A 249 -8.85 20.35 14.94
C GLU A 249 -9.19 20.63 13.48
N TYR A 250 -10.23 21.43 13.22
CA TYR A 250 -10.77 21.62 11.87
C TYR A 250 -10.20 22.84 11.15
N LYS A 251 -9.59 23.78 11.88
CA LYS A 251 -8.97 24.99 11.35
C LYS A 251 -8.04 25.61 12.41
N ASP A 252 -6.77 25.87 12.09
CA ASP A 252 -5.77 26.67 12.82
C ASP A 252 -5.92 26.66 14.36
N GLY A 253 -5.87 25.49 15.00
CA GLY A 253 -6.04 25.31 16.43
C GLY A 253 -7.49 25.33 16.92
N SER A 254 -8.48 25.54 16.04
CA SER A 254 -9.90 25.53 16.41
C SER A 254 -10.43 24.11 16.54
N ILE A 255 -10.98 23.78 17.71
CA ILE A 255 -11.56 22.50 18.02
C ILE A 255 -13.06 22.50 17.77
N GLY A 256 -13.56 21.41 17.19
CA GLY A 256 -14.99 21.15 17.04
C GLY A 256 -15.29 19.67 17.08
N TYR A 257 -16.56 19.32 17.24
CA TYR A 257 -17.00 17.96 17.50
C TYR A 257 -17.72 17.36 16.29
N VAL A 258 -17.33 16.14 15.95
CA VAL A 258 -17.97 15.34 14.88
C VAL A 258 -18.42 14.01 15.43
N SER A 259 -19.50 13.43 14.87
CA SER A 259 -19.97 12.12 15.30
C SER A 259 -18.98 11.03 14.86
N GLU A 260 -18.55 10.19 15.81
CA GLU A 260 -17.62 9.07 15.61
C GLU A 260 -18.08 8.10 14.52
N LYS A 261 -19.41 7.88 14.42
CA LYS A 261 -20.03 7.01 13.39
C LYS A 261 -19.57 7.32 11.96
N TYR A 262 -19.16 8.55 11.68
CA TYR A 262 -18.75 9.03 10.37
C TYR A 262 -17.25 9.32 10.26
N VAL A 263 -16.48 8.78 11.21
CA VAL A 263 -15.02 8.93 11.29
C VAL A 263 -14.36 7.56 11.21
N LYS A 264 -13.26 7.49 10.47
CA LYS A 264 -12.31 6.38 10.54
C LYS A 264 -11.01 6.92 11.11
N PHE A 265 -10.52 6.34 12.19
CA PHE A 265 -9.21 6.71 12.72
C PHE A 265 -8.09 6.20 11.81
N ILE A 266 -7.10 7.05 11.60
CA ILE A 266 -5.82 6.72 11.00
C ILE A 266 -4.79 6.90 12.11
N TYR A 267 -4.01 5.85 12.37
CA TYR A 267 -2.98 5.83 13.40
C TYR A 267 -1.60 6.02 12.76
N ASP A 268 -0.84 7.01 13.23
CA ASP A 268 0.59 7.16 12.91
C ASP A 268 1.42 6.32 13.89
N LEU A 269 1.12 5.03 13.93
CA LEU A 269 1.73 4.00 14.76
C LEU A 269 1.88 2.73 13.93
N ASP A 270 2.93 1.97 14.20
CA ASP A 270 3.09 0.66 13.60
C ASP A 270 2.06 -0.34 14.14
N THR A 271 2.01 -1.53 13.56
CA THR A 271 1.17 -2.64 14.02
C THR A 271 2.03 -3.78 14.56
N GLY A 272 1.42 -4.68 15.32
CA GLY A 272 2.07 -5.92 15.73
C GLY A 272 2.46 -6.78 14.53
N LEU A 273 3.44 -7.64 14.74
CA LEU A 273 4.00 -8.54 13.74
C LEU A 273 3.73 -9.99 14.14
N SER A 274 3.20 -10.79 13.22
CA SER A 274 3.11 -12.24 13.37
C SER A 274 4.49 -12.90 13.33
N MET A 275 4.63 -14.13 13.82
CA MET A 275 5.88 -14.89 13.75
C MET A 275 6.40 -14.97 12.29
N LYS A 276 5.51 -15.21 11.33
CA LYS A 276 5.87 -15.26 9.91
C LYS A 276 6.46 -13.94 9.39
N GLU A 277 5.89 -12.80 9.80
CA GLU A 277 6.40 -11.48 9.41
C GLU A 277 7.75 -11.17 10.10
N ILE A 278 7.94 -11.64 11.33
CA ILE A 278 9.22 -11.53 12.06
C ILE A 278 10.31 -12.33 11.34
N GLU A 279 10.04 -13.60 11.04
CA GLU A 279 10.95 -14.49 10.32
C GLU A 279 11.33 -13.91 8.95
N GLU A 280 10.35 -13.37 8.22
CA GLU A 280 10.62 -12.72 6.94
C GLU A 280 11.47 -11.45 7.08
N LYS A 281 11.21 -10.60 8.09
CA LYS A 281 12.06 -9.43 8.39
C LYS A 281 13.49 -9.84 8.76
N GLU A 282 13.65 -10.88 9.58
CA GLU A 282 14.96 -11.42 9.95
C GLU A 282 15.68 -12.00 8.73
N ARG A 283 14.97 -12.73 7.88
CA ARG A 283 15.50 -13.24 6.61
C ARG A 283 15.97 -12.11 5.69
N GLN A 284 15.17 -11.06 5.52
CA GLN A 284 15.55 -9.91 4.71
C GLN A 284 16.75 -9.16 5.30
N ALA A 285 16.80 -9.00 6.62
CA ALA A 285 17.96 -8.39 7.29
C ALA A 285 19.23 -9.22 7.14
N ALA A 286 19.13 -10.56 7.22
CA ALA A 286 20.25 -11.47 6.98
C ALA A 286 20.76 -11.39 5.53
N ILE A 287 19.85 -11.31 4.54
CA ILE A 287 20.17 -11.11 3.13
C ILE A 287 20.90 -9.77 2.95
N ALA A 288 20.36 -8.68 3.50
CA ALA A 288 20.97 -7.36 3.39
C ALA A 288 22.40 -7.34 4.00
N LYS A 289 22.57 -7.98 5.16
CA LYS A 289 23.88 -8.10 5.81
C LYS A 289 24.85 -8.96 5.04
N ALA A 290 24.39 -10.08 4.47
CA ALA A 290 25.22 -10.92 3.62
C ALA A 290 25.62 -10.20 2.33
N PHE A 291 24.68 -9.46 1.74
CA PHE A 291 24.92 -8.58 0.59
C PHE A 291 26.02 -7.58 0.87
N GLU A 292 25.90 -6.78 1.94
CA GLU A 292 26.87 -5.75 2.31
C GLU A 292 28.28 -6.36 2.55
N ARG A 293 28.33 -7.54 3.21
CA ARG A 293 29.60 -8.22 3.50
C ARG A 293 30.31 -8.76 2.26
N ALA A 294 29.55 -9.29 1.30
CA ALA A 294 30.09 -9.96 0.13
C ALA A 294 30.27 -9.03 -1.08
N GLN A 295 29.74 -7.79 -1.01
CA GLN A 295 29.84 -6.84 -2.11
C GLN A 295 31.25 -6.30 -2.26
N ILE A 296 31.82 -6.47 -3.46
CA ILE A 296 33.06 -5.79 -3.90
C ILE A 296 32.65 -4.49 -4.59
N HIS A 297 33.22 -3.37 -4.13
CA HIS A 297 32.89 -2.05 -4.67
C HIS A 297 33.72 -1.65 -5.89
N HIS A 298 34.81 -2.34 -6.13
CA HIS A 298 35.69 -2.09 -7.26
C HIS A 298 36.37 -3.37 -7.73
N VAL A 299 36.27 -3.65 -9.01
CA VAL A 299 37.03 -4.70 -9.70
C VAL A 299 38.05 -4.03 -10.59
N PRO A 300 39.34 -4.21 -10.34
CA PRO A 300 40.37 -3.63 -11.22
C PRO A 300 40.19 -4.17 -12.65
N GLU A 301 40.33 -3.29 -13.64
CA GLU A 301 40.45 -3.74 -15.02
C GLU A 301 41.65 -4.64 -15.19
N THR A 302 41.42 -5.80 -15.79
CA THR A 302 42.47 -6.74 -16.14
C THR A 302 42.58 -6.85 -17.65
N LYS A 303 43.70 -7.39 -18.11
CA LYS A 303 43.91 -7.70 -19.52
C LYS A 303 43.98 -9.19 -19.71
N ARG A 304 43.15 -9.70 -20.63
CA ARG A 304 43.30 -11.09 -21.10
C ARG A 304 44.09 -11.12 -22.39
N THR A 305 44.55 -12.34 -22.75
CA THR A 305 45.11 -12.59 -24.09
C THR A 305 44.01 -12.29 -25.14
N PRO A 306 44.29 -11.47 -26.18
CA PRO A 306 43.33 -11.21 -27.24
C PRO A 306 42.84 -12.50 -27.90
N MET A 307 41.57 -12.53 -28.19
CA MET A 307 40.87 -13.62 -28.88
C MET A 307 40.41 -13.15 -30.26
N THR A 308 40.34 -14.08 -31.22
CA THR A 308 39.84 -13.79 -32.58
C THR A 308 38.53 -14.54 -32.81
N MET A 309 37.65 -13.91 -33.55
CA MET A 309 36.40 -14.50 -34.00
C MET A 309 36.19 -14.19 -35.49
N THR A 310 35.48 -15.06 -36.19
CA THR A 310 34.97 -14.73 -37.54
C THR A 310 34.00 -13.57 -37.54
N GLU A 311 33.71 -12.99 -38.67
CA GLU A 311 32.69 -11.91 -38.78
C GLU A 311 31.32 -12.35 -38.34
N ASP A 312 30.91 -13.57 -38.67
CA ASP A 312 29.63 -14.18 -38.24
C ASP A 312 29.59 -14.38 -36.72
N GLU A 313 30.66 -14.90 -36.10
CA GLU A 313 30.77 -15.03 -34.66
C GLU A 313 30.75 -13.65 -33.94
N LEU A 314 31.47 -12.67 -34.48
CA LEU A 314 31.45 -11.31 -33.94
C LEU A 314 30.05 -10.70 -34.01
N TYR A 315 29.33 -10.94 -35.10
CA TYR A 315 27.96 -10.47 -35.27
C TYR A 315 27.01 -11.15 -34.25
N LEU A 316 27.12 -12.47 -34.11
CA LEU A 316 26.37 -13.22 -33.10
C LEU A 316 26.72 -12.76 -31.67
N PHE A 317 27.99 -12.57 -31.37
CA PHE A 317 28.47 -12.11 -30.07
C PHE A 317 27.89 -10.73 -29.71
N ALA A 318 28.02 -9.76 -30.62
CA ALA A 318 27.42 -8.41 -30.44
C ALA A 318 25.90 -8.47 -30.30
N THR A 319 25.23 -9.38 -31.01
CA THR A 319 23.78 -9.58 -30.91
C THR A 319 23.37 -10.03 -29.49
N VAL A 320 24.07 -11.01 -28.93
CA VAL A 320 23.76 -11.53 -27.59
C VAL A 320 24.08 -10.47 -26.52
N ILE A 321 25.20 -9.76 -26.63
CA ILE A 321 25.51 -8.62 -25.75
C ILE A 321 24.37 -7.61 -25.75
N CYS A 322 23.87 -7.27 -26.95
CA CYS A 322 22.74 -6.36 -27.10
C CYS A 322 21.46 -6.87 -26.41
N THR A 323 21.14 -8.15 -26.55
CA THR A 323 19.93 -8.75 -25.96
C THR A 323 20.00 -8.90 -24.45
N GLU A 324 21.17 -9.03 -23.87
CA GLU A 324 21.38 -9.21 -22.44
C GLU A 324 21.66 -7.89 -21.67
N ALA A 325 22.21 -6.87 -22.32
CA ALA A 325 22.74 -5.69 -21.61
C ALA A 325 22.49 -4.34 -22.31
N ASN A 326 21.62 -4.24 -23.31
CA ASN A 326 21.42 -2.97 -24.05
C ASN A 326 20.97 -1.78 -23.17
N ASP A 327 20.31 -2.03 -22.06
CA ASP A 327 19.84 -1.04 -21.09
C ASP A 327 20.85 -0.76 -19.95
N GLN A 328 22.01 -1.44 -19.95
CA GLN A 328 23.00 -1.40 -18.87
C GLN A 328 24.18 -0.44 -19.17
N GLY A 329 24.07 0.36 -20.22
CA GLY A 329 25.13 1.23 -20.69
C GLY A 329 26.37 0.46 -21.17
N TYR A 330 27.37 1.20 -21.64
CA TYR A 330 28.54 0.62 -22.30
C TYR A 330 29.35 -0.34 -21.40
N GLU A 331 29.61 0.05 -20.16
CA GLU A 331 30.36 -0.82 -19.23
C GLU A 331 29.59 -2.10 -18.87
N GLY A 332 28.25 -2.06 -18.83
CA GLY A 332 27.42 -3.26 -18.65
C GLY A 332 27.47 -4.20 -19.86
N MET A 333 27.47 -3.66 -21.08
CA MET A 333 27.67 -4.43 -22.32
C MET A 333 29.06 -5.09 -22.32
N LEU A 334 30.11 -4.35 -21.96
CA LEU A 334 31.47 -4.88 -21.86
C LEU A 334 31.58 -5.97 -20.78
N ALA A 335 30.87 -5.80 -19.67
CA ALA A 335 30.84 -6.80 -18.59
C ALA A 335 30.19 -8.11 -19.04
N VAL A 336 29.07 -8.05 -19.75
CA VAL A 336 28.41 -9.25 -20.31
C VAL A 336 29.28 -9.91 -21.37
N ALA A 337 29.95 -9.12 -22.22
CA ALA A 337 30.95 -9.66 -23.16
C ALA A 337 32.05 -10.43 -22.43
N ASN A 338 32.56 -9.88 -21.34
CA ASN A 338 33.59 -10.53 -20.53
C ASN A 338 33.12 -11.79 -19.82
N ILE A 339 31.85 -11.86 -19.37
CA ILE A 339 31.27 -13.12 -18.86
C ILE A 339 31.36 -14.24 -19.91
N ILE A 340 30.98 -13.95 -21.13
CA ILE A 340 31.00 -14.93 -22.23
C ILE A 340 32.43 -15.40 -22.47
N LEU A 341 33.38 -14.47 -22.58
CA LEU A 341 34.78 -14.86 -22.81
C LEU A 341 35.41 -15.57 -21.62
N ASN A 342 35.12 -15.18 -20.38
CA ASN A 342 35.55 -15.89 -19.18
C ASN A 342 35.04 -17.34 -19.16
N ARG A 343 33.82 -17.59 -19.67
CA ARG A 343 33.26 -18.95 -19.77
C ARG A 343 33.96 -19.81 -20.84
N ILE A 344 34.31 -19.18 -21.98
CA ILE A 344 35.09 -19.85 -23.03
C ILE A 344 36.47 -20.26 -22.47
N GLU A 345 37.18 -19.35 -21.80
CA GLU A 345 38.47 -19.61 -21.17
C GLU A 345 38.39 -20.69 -20.08
N TYR A 346 37.35 -20.71 -19.29
CA TYR A 346 37.13 -21.72 -18.24
C TYR A 346 36.79 -23.10 -18.80
N GLY A 347 36.19 -23.18 -19.98
CA GLY A 347 35.92 -24.43 -20.71
C GLY A 347 34.77 -25.28 -20.17
N ARG A 348 34.13 -24.96 -19.07
CA ARG A 348 33.04 -25.75 -18.48
C ARG A 348 31.82 -25.90 -19.37
N TRP A 349 31.46 -24.85 -20.10
CA TRP A 349 30.34 -24.83 -21.02
C TRP A 349 30.72 -25.09 -22.47
N GLY A 350 31.99 -25.47 -22.72
CA GLY A 350 32.62 -25.57 -24.01
C GLY A 350 33.66 -24.48 -24.23
N THR A 351 34.40 -24.60 -25.34
CA THR A 351 35.51 -23.70 -25.65
C THR A 351 35.25 -22.81 -26.86
N THR A 352 34.04 -22.89 -27.42
CA THR A 352 33.62 -22.01 -28.53
C THR A 352 32.51 -21.04 -28.10
N LEU A 353 32.35 -19.99 -28.86
CA LEU A 353 31.27 -19.02 -28.64
C LEU A 353 29.90 -19.72 -28.64
N ALA A 354 29.67 -20.59 -29.63
CA ALA A 354 28.40 -21.28 -29.77
C ALA A 354 28.09 -22.20 -28.59
N ASP A 355 29.10 -22.94 -28.09
CA ASP A 355 28.95 -23.83 -26.94
C ASP A 355 28.48 -23.05 -25.71
N VAL A 356 29.09 -21.88 -25.46
CA VAL A 356 28.78 -21.05 -24.28
C VAL A 356 27.44 -20.38 -24.41
N LEU A 357 27.12 -19.84 -25.56
CA LEU A 357 25.86 -19.08 -25.76
C LEU A 357 24.62 -19.98 -25.76
N PHE A 358 24.73 -21.17 -26.39
CA PHE A 358 23.62 -22.12 -26.52
C PHE A 358 23.60 -23.20 -25.44
N ALA A 359 24.47 -23.12 -24.46
CA ALA A 359 24.41 -24.02 -23.29
C ALA A 359 23.05 -23.87 -22.58
N PRO A 360 22.36 -24.96 -22.22
CA PRO A 360 21.03 -24.92 -21.64
C PRO A 360 20.94 -24.04 -20.42
N GLY A 361 20.01 -23.09 -20.46
CA GLY A 361 19.68 -22.17 -19.33
C GLY A 361 20.74 -21.11 -19.01
N GLN A 362 21.70 -20.83 -19.90
CA GLN A 362 22.78 -19.87 -19.61
C GLN A 362 22.45 -18.43 -20.07
N PHE A 363 22.08 -18.23 -21.32
CA PHE A 363 21.77 -16.92 -21.86
C PHE A 363 20.33 -16.91 -22.40
N ALA A 364 19.47 -16.16 -21.77
CA ALA A 364 18.08 -16.01 -22.22
C ALA A 364 18.02 -15.29 -23.57
N GLY A 365 18.93 -14.35 -23.78
CA GLY A 365 19.06 -13.56 -25.01
C GLY A 365 19.60 -14.33 -26.21
N ALA A 366 20.22 -15.50 -25.99
CA ALA A 366 20.71 -16.38 -27.04
C ALA A 366 19.62 -17.28 -27.67
N ARG A 367 18.35 -17.12 -27.30
CA ARG A 367 17.26 -17.81 -27.96
C ARG A 367 17.10 -17.32 -29.40
N GLN A 368 16.94 -18.26 -30.34
CA GLN A 368 16.90 -17.99 -31.78
C GLN A 368 15.93 -16.83 -32.13
N GLU A 369 14.73 -16.84 -31.57
CA GLU A 369 13.71 -15.80 -31.79
C GLU A 369 14.16 -14.40 -31.36
N LEU A 370 14.92 -14.29 -30.27
CA LEU A 370 15.44 -13.01 -29.77
C LEU A 370 16.61 -12.51 -30.60
N ILE A 371 17.48 -13.43 -31.05
CA ILE A 371 18.56 -13.13 -31.98
C ILE A 371 18.00 -12.56 -33.28
N GLU A 372 17.08 -13.27 -33.93
CA GLU A 372 16.45 -12.84 -35.18
C GLU A 372 15.74 -11.48 -35.03
N ARG A 373 15.02 -11.28 -33.91
CA ARG A 373 14.36 -9.99 -33.61
C ARG A 373 15.36 -8.85 -33.44
N ALA A 374 16.48 -9.10 -32.73
CA ALA A 374 17.53 -8.10 -32.54
C ALA A 374 18.23 -7.77 -33.85
N GLN A 375 18.58 -8.78 -34.66
CA GLN A 375 19.20 -8.62 -35.97
C GLN A 375 18.30 -7.82 -36.92
N LYS A 376 16.99 -8.14 -36.99
CA LYS A 376 16.02 -7.41 -37.78
C LYS A 376 15.88 -5.95 -37.39
N ARG A 377 16.06 -5.63 -36.12
CA ARG A 377 15.99 -4.25 -35.59
C ARG A 377 17.26 -3.46 -35.83
N GLY A 378 18.36 -4.15 -36.09
CA GLY A 378 19.73 -3.60 -36.16
C GLY A 378 20.42 -3.65 -34.80
N ILE A 379 21.67 -4.02 -34.80
CA ILE A 379 22.50 -4.10 -33.59
C ILE A 379 23.23 -2.76 -33.40
N PRO A 380 23.08 -2.09 -32.23
CA PRO A 380 23.76 -0.83 -31.94
C PRO A 380 25.30 -0.97 -32.04
N GLU A 381 25.96 0.09 -32.49
CA GLU A 381 27.42 0.10 -32.66
C GLU A 381 28.17 -0.13 -31.33
N ASP A 382 27.62 0.35 -30.21
CA ASP A 382 28.18 0.13 -28.87
C ASP A 382 28.29 -1.34 -28.51
N CYS A 383 27.38 -2.19 -28.98
CA CYS A 383 27.45 -3.64 -28.76
C CYS A 383 28.65 -4.25 -29.51
N PHE A 384 28.89 -3.82 -30.75
CA PHE A 384 30.09 -4.22 -31.51
C PHE A 384 31.38 -3.68 -30.89
N LYS A 385 31.36 -2.46 -30.42
CA LYS A 385 32.50 -1.85 -29.74
C LYS A 385 32.84 -2.61 -28.48
N ALA A 386 31.87 -2.93 -27.62
CA ALA A 386 32.06 -3.73 -26.41
C ALA A 386 32.60 -5.13 -26.73
N ALA A 387 32.04 -5.79 -27.77
CA ALA A 387 32.52 -7.09 -28.23
C ALA A 387 34.01 -7.03 -28.67
N LYS A 388 34.37 -6.04 -29.48
CA LYS A 388 35.75 -5.85 -29.99
C LYS A 388 36.75 -5.49 -28.89
N GLU A 389 36.36 -4.64 -27.94
CA GLU A 389 37.24 -4.30 -26.79
C GLU A 389 37.46 -5.49 -25.87
N ALA A 390 36.42 -6.29 -25.59
CA ALA A 390 36.57 -7.52 -24.82
C ALA A 390 37.47 -8.53 -25.53
N LEU A 391 37.29 -8.74 -26.85
CA LEU A 391 38.17 -9.58 -27.66
C LEU A 391 39.62 -9.05 -27.72
N GLY A 392 39.80 -7.74 -27.71
CA GLY A 392 41.10 -7.08 -27.62
C GLY A 392 41.77 -7.23 -26.25
N GLY A 393 41.08 -7.83 -25.30
CA GLY A 393 41.63 -8.16 -23.97
C GLY A 393 41.17 -7.24 -22.84
N ARG A 394 40.39 -6.18 -23.08
CA ARG A 394 39.85 -5.36 -21.99
C ARG A 394 38.83 -6.15 -21.16
N ASN A 395 39.06 -6.24 -19.83
CA ASN A 395 38.18 -6.96 -18.93
C ASN A 395 37.90 -6.14 -17.67
N ASN A 396 36.65 -5.70 -17.54
CA ASN A 396 36.17 -4.84 -16.46
C ASN A 396 35.46 -5.58 -15.31
N ILE A 397 35.44 -6.91 -15.34
CA ILE A 397 34.81 -7.75 -14.31
C ILE A 397 35.72 -8.84 -13.77
N GLY A 398 37.05 -8.77 -14.06
CA GLY A 398 37.95 -9.85 -13.67
C GLY A 398 37.51 -11.21 -14.22
N ASP A 399 37.55 -12.25 -13.39
CA ASP A 399 37.23 -13.63 -13.79
C ASP A 399 35.82 -14.10 -13.36
N PHE A 400 34.90 -13.20 -13.03
CA PHE A 400 33.50 -13.55 -12.79
C PHE A 400 32.89 -14.28 -13.99
N ARG A 401 32.09 -15.31 -13.71
CA ARG A 401 31.48 -16.18 -14.74
C ARG A 401 29.97 -16.28 -14.66
N TYR A 402 29.38 -15.65 -13.65
CA TYR A 402 27.94 -15.65 -13.44
C TYR A 402 27.43 -14.23 -13.31
N PHE A 403 26.25 -13.98 -13.85
CA PHE A 403 25.55 -12.73 -13.63
C PHE A 403 24.05 -12.96 -13.60
N ARG A 404 23.32 -12.01 -13.04
CA ARG A 404 21.87 -11.88 -13.10
C ARG A 404 21.48 -10.45 -12.79
N THR A 405 20.22 -10.10 -13.05
CA THR A 405 19.71 -8.80 -12.64
C THR A 405 19.68 -8.66 -11.12
N THR A 406 19.93 -7.46 -10.61
CA THR A 406 19.85 -7.15 -9.17
C THR A 406 18.51 -7.56 -8.57
N ASP A 407 17.39 -7.28 -9.26
CA ASP A 407 16.05 -7.68 -8.83
C ASP A 407 15.88 -9.20 -8.69
N SER A 408 16.43 -9.95 -9.65
CA SER A 408 16.37 -11.42 -9.60
C SER A 408 17.17 -11.96 -8.43
N ALA A 409 18.37 -11.44 -8.20
CA ALA A 409 19.24 -11.84 -7.10
C ALA A 409 18.61 -11.54 -5.73
N MET A 410 17.98 -10.37 -5.57
CA MET A 410 17.29 -9.98 -4.33
C MET A 410 16.10 -10.89 -4.03
N ARG A 411 15.29 -11.23 -5.05
CA ARG A 411 14.12 -12.10 -4.86
C ARG A 411 14.45 -13.53 -4.46
N THR A 412 15.54 -14.07 -4.96
CA THR A 412 15.90 -15.49 -4.77
C THR A 412 16.79 -15.74 -3.54
N SER A 413 17.16 -14.71 -2.79
CA SER A 413 18.05 -14.79 -1.62
C SER A 413 19.44 -15.41 -1.95
N ASP A 414 19.81 -15.41 -3.23
CA ASP A 414 21.04 -16.07 -3.71
C ASP A 414 22.30 -15.39 -3.15
N TYR A 415 22.20 -14.12 -2.71
CA TYR A 415 23.32 -13.42 -2.05
C TYR A 415 23.87 -14.15 -0.81
N LEU A 416 23.07 -14.97 -0.17
CA LEU A 416 23.52 -15.79 0.96
C LEU A 416 24.53 -16.88 0.53
N THR A 417 24.53 -17.24 -0.75
CA THR A 417 25.39 -18.27 -1.34
C THR A 417 26.61 -17.71 -2.06
N TYR A 418 26.68 -16.38 -2.26
CA TYR A 418 27.82 -15.77 -2.95
C TYR A 418 28.98 -15.59 -1.97
N THR A 419 30.17 -15.94 -2.42
CA THR A 419 31.41 -15.66 -1.69
C THR A 419 31.77 -14.18 -1.82
N GLU A 420 31.73 -13.69 -3.05
CA GLU A 420 31.97 -12.32 -3.46
C GLU A 420 31.09 -12.00 -4.66
N PHE A 421 30.66 -10.75 -4.76
CA PHE A 421 29.96 -10.26 -5.94
C PHE A 421 30.25 -8.78 -6.19
N TYR A 422 30.10 -8.40 -7.45
CA TYR A 422 30.25 -7.02 -7.92
C TYR A 422 28.96 -6.56 -8.59
N ILE A 423 28.52 -5.36 -8.25
CA ILE A 423 27.36 -4.74 -8.91
C ILE A 423 27.86 -3.69 -9.89
N LEU A 424 27.44 -3.85 -11.13
CA LEU A 424 27.65 -2.87 -12.18
C LEU A 424 26.32 -2.60 -12.86
N ASN A 425 25.85 -1.34 -12.77
CA ASN A 425 24.54 -0.93 -13.29
C ASN A 425 23.42 -1.83 -12.73
N GLY A 426 22.61 -2.48 -13.54
CA GLY A 426 21.52 -3.35 -13.10
C GLY A 426 21.88 -4.83 -12.94
N HIS A 427 23.16 -5.20 -13.06
CA HIS A 427 23.62 -6.57 -12.99
C HIS A 427 24.50 -6.84 -11.77
N VAL A 428 24.37 -8.03 -11.21
CA VAL A 428 25.24 -8.61 -10.20
C VAL A 428 26.12 -9.66 -10.86
N PHE A 429 27.43 -9.50 -10.77
CA PHE A 429 28.44 -10.45 -11.23
C PHE A 429 29.00 -11.20 -10.02
N TYR A 430 29.08 -12.52 -10.07
CA TYR A 430 29.39 -13.32 -8.88
C TYR A 430 30.08 -14.64 -9.16
N TRP A 431 30.69 -15.18 -8.09
CA TRP A 431 31.13 -16.54 -7.99
C TRP A 431 30.07 -17.44 -7.40
N LYS A 432 29.92 -18.62 -7.92
CA LYS A 432 29.07 -19.66 -7.37
C LYS A 432 29.96 -20.77 -6.77
N ASN A 433 29.82 -20.92 -5.44
CA ASN A 433 30.42 -22.09 -4.78
C ASN A 433 29.62 -23.34 -5.18
N TRP A 434 30.35 -24.33 -5.73
CA TRP A 434 29.77 -25.61 -6.05
C TRP A 434 30.21 -26.65 -5.03
#